data_f402c6dfc3d66c9d7cf6fc3af09c878c
#
_entry.id   f402c6dfc3d66c9d7cf6fc3af09c878c
#
_cell.length_a   1.000
_cell.length_b   1.000
_cell.length_c   1.000
_cell.angle_alpha   90.00
_cell.angle_beta   90.00
_cell.angle_gamma   90.00
#
_symmetry.space_group_name_H-M   'P 1'
#
loop_
_entity.id
_entity.type
_entity.pdbx_description
1 polymer ?
#
loop_
_entity_poly.entity_id
_entity_poly.type
_entity_poly.pdbx_seq_one_letter_code
_entity_poly.pdbx_strand_id
1 'polypeptide(L)'
;MPRNIKVAALSAALLFSAVFPALAEKVTVKDVTGRDVEVEAPVKHVILGEGRQIYFLAALDKENPFQHVVGWRDDLPKADPETYDAYLAKYPDIAKLPTFGGMKDGTFNIEQAVALKPDVILMNIDAKTATEEAGYIEKLAKVGIPLVYVDFREKPMENTEPSMRIMGKLMGKEKVAEDFIKFRADSIKVVTDKLAAEKPKAPVVFVERAGGYSDDCCMSFGSENFGKMVEIAGGKNMANGIIPGTFGTVNPEQIIASNPDQIIVTGGMWEAFVPGGAWVGVGYGADVKEAKVKLEALTKRPAFTGVKAVEEKQVHAIWHQFYNNPYQFVAIQEIAKWLHPDLFKDLDPEATFKELHARFLPLPYKQGFFVSLKGE
;
A
#
# COMPACT_ATOMS: atom_id res chain seq x y z
N MET A 1 -74.82 22.34 29.79
CA MET A 1 -74.12 21.11 29.27
C MET A 1 -72.66 21.46 29.08
N PRO A 2 -71.74 21.03 29.93
CA PRO A 2 -70.32 21.28 29.70
C PRO A 2 -69.68 20.14 28.88
N ARG A 3 -68.89 20.53 27.91
CA ARG A 3 -68.18 19.68 26.95
C ARG A 3 -66.82 19.28 27.58
N ASN A 4 -66.65 18.00 27.86
CA ASN A 4 -65.39 17.44 28.35
C ASN A 4 -64.35 17.30 27.20
N ILE A 5 -63.26 18.05 27.31
CA ILE A 5 -62.08 17.91 26.46
C ILE A 5 -61.12 16.93 27.15
N LYS A 6 -60.92 15.74 26.52
CA LYS A 6 -59.90 14.78 26.92
C LYS A 6 -58.59 15.18 26.29
N VAL A 7 -57.63 15.59 27.11
CA VAL A 7 -56.22 15.82 26.71
C VAL A 7 -55.53 14.46 26.75
N ALA A 8 -55.09 13.97 25.60
CA ALA A 8 -54.24 12.78 25.49
C ALA A 8 -52.76 13.25 25.61
N ALA A 9 -52.14 12.87 26.70
CA ALA A 9 -50.70 13.09 26.89
C ALA A 9 -49.93 12.01 26.08
N LEU A 10 -49.19 12.45 25.05
CA LEU A 10 -48.30 11.60 24.28
C LEU A 10 -46.94 11.58 24.99
N SER A 11 -46.60 10.49 25.67
CA SER A 11 -45.30 10.27 26.28
C SER A 11 -44.31 9.80 25.20
N ALA A 12 -43.43 10.71 24.75
CA ALA A 12 -42.32 10.34 23.89
C ALA A 12 -41.21 9.71 24.73
N ALA A 13 -41.04 8.42 24.65
CA ALA A 13 -39.91 7.71 25.23
C ALA A 13 -38.66 7.96 24.37
N LEU A 14 -37.76 8.80 24.83
CA LEU A 14 -36.41 8.96 24.28
C LEU A 14 -35.58 7.72 24.63
N LEU A 15 -35.40 6.85 23.67
CA LEU A 15 -34.41 5.74 23.72
C LEU A 15 -33.02 6.37 23.64
N PHE A 16 -32.40 6.61 24.75
CA PHE A 16 -30.96 6.86 24.85
C PHE A 16 -30.24 5.54 24.57
N SER A 17 -29.72 5.36 23.34
CA SER A 17 -28.77 4.31 23.07
C SER A 17 -27.47 4.64 23.79
N ALA A 18 -27.26 4.03 24.95
CA ALA A 18 -26.01 4.12 25.69
C ALA A 18 -24.95 3.36 24.84
N VAL A 19 -24.03 4.09 24.23
CA VAL A 19 -22.82 3.53 23.62
C VAL A 19 -21.90 3.15 24.78
N PHE A 20 -21.95 1.88 25.20
CA PHE A 20 -20.96 1.34 26.10
C PHE A 20 -19.64 1.19 25.32
N PRO A 21 -18.49 1.66 25.87
CA PRO A 21 -17.21 1.34 25.29
C PRO A 21 -17.05 -0.18 25.26
N ALA A 22 -16.70 -0.74 24.10
CA ALA A 22 -16.43 -2.16 23.98
C ALA A 22 -15.29 -2.51 24.95
N LEU A 23 -15.53 -3.47 25.84
CA LEU A 23 -14.48 -4.03 26.69
C LEU A 23 -13.55 -4.83 25.79
N ALA A 24 -12.24 -4.73 26.06
CA ALA A 24 -11.27 -5.55 25.35
C ALA A 24 -11.52 -7.03 25.67
N GLU A 25 -11.59 -7.84 24.63
CA GLU A 25 -11.76 -9.29 24.73
C GLU A 25 -10.55 -9.98 24.09
N LYS A 26 -10.17 -11.15 24.63
CA LYS A 26 -9.16 -11.99 24.00
C LYS A 26 -9.70 -12.54 22.69
N VAL A 27 -9.05 -12.18 21.59
CA VAL A 27 -9.34 -12.72 20.26
C VAL A 27 -8.13 -13.49 19.74
N THR A 28 -8.37 -14.56 19.02
CA THR A 28 -7.33 -15.26 18.27
C THR A 28 -7.37 -14.80 16.83
N VAL A 29 -6.23 -14.34 16.31
CA VAL A 29 -6.03 -14.06 14.89
C VAL A 29 -5.03 -15.06 14.32
N LYS A 30 -5.31 -15.57 13.12
CA LYS A 30 -4.34 -16.32 12.34
C LYS A 30 -3.56 -15.32 11.48
N ASP A 31 -2.27 -15.11 11.82
CA ASP A 31 -1.44 -14.18 11.05
C ASP A 31 -1.06 -14.74 9.66
N VAL A 32 -0.46 -13.91 8.81
CA VAL A 32 -0.13 -14.30 7.42
C VAL A 32 0.96 -15.37 7.33
N THR A 33 1.61 -15.73 8.44
CA THR A 33 2.53 -16.88 8.53
C THR A 33 1.83 -18.17 8.95
N GLY A 34 0.52 -18.10 9.26
CA GLY A 34 -0.29 -19.22 9.69
C GLY A 34 -0.28 -19.49 11.20
N ARG A 35 0.37 -18.62 12.02
CA ARG A 35 0.37 -18.74 13.47
C ARG A 35 -0.95 -18.22 14.05
N ASP A 36 -1.47 -18.93 15.04
CA ASP A 36 -2.56 -18.42 15.87
C ASP A 36 -1.96 -17.55 16.98
N VAL A 37 -2.39 -16.30 17.06
CA VAL A 37 -1.90 -15.29 18.02
C VAL A 37 -3.08 -14.75 18.82
N GLU A 38 -3.01 -14.85 20.15
CA GLU A 38 -3.99 -14.23 21.05
C GLU A 38 -3.64 -12.76 21.28
N VAL A 39 -4.63 -11.88 21.13
CA VAL A 39 -4.51 -10.43 21.34
C VAL A 39 -5.75 -9.94 22.07
N GLU A 40 -5.61 -8.98 22.99
CA GLU A 40 -6.74 -8.25 23.56
C GLU A 40 -7.23 -7.18 22.57
N ALA A 41 -8.43 -7.32 22.03
CA ALA A 41 -9.00 -6.42 21.04
C ALA A 41 -10.36 -5.84 21.52
N PRO A 42 -10.75 -4.62 21.07
CA PRO A 42 -9.97 -3.75 20.21
C PRO A 42 -8.72 -3.19 20.89
N VAL A 43 -7.62 -3.15 20.14
CA VAL A 43 -6.32 -2.66 20.63
C VAL A 43 -6.37 -1.14 20.86
N LYS A 44 -5.68 -0.67 21.88
CA LYS A 44 -5.55 0.74 22.22
C LYS A 44 -4.15 1.29 21.98
N HIS A 45 -3.16 0.41 22.00
CA HIS A 45 -1.76 0.77 21.82
C HIS A 45 -1.11 -0.20 20.81
N VAL A 46 -0.80 0.29 19.62
CA VAL A 46 -0.16 -0.48 18.55
C VAL A 46 1.21 0.08 18.22
N ILE A 47 2.20 -0.78 18.04
CA ILE A 47 3.47 -0.42 17.42
C ILE A 47 3.45 -0.93 15.97
N LEU A 48 3.81 -0.03 15.03
CA LEU A 48 3.99 -0.37 13.63
C LEU A 48 5.47 -0.66 13.36
N GLY A 49 5.79 -1.92 13.08
CA GLY A 49 7.15 -2.36 12.73
C GLY A 49 7.64 -1.81 11.39
N GLU A 50 6.73 -1.28 10.58
CA GLU A 50 6.99 -0.45 9.42
C GLU A 50 6.01 0.74 9.43
N GLY A 51 6.53 1.98 9.34
CA GLY A 51 5.70 3.19 9.43
C GLY A 51 4.68 3.29 8.29
N ARG A 52 4.99 2.72 7.12
CA ARG A 52 4.06 2.64 5.99
C ARG A 52 2.86 1.72 6.23
N GLN A 53 2.84 0.91 7.30
CA GLN A 53 1.63 0.21 7.73
C GLN A 53 0.49 1.18 8.09
N ILE A 54 0.79 2.47 8.26
CA ILE A 54 -0.23 3.50 8.45
C ILE A 54 -1.23 3.59 7.28
N TYR A 55 -0.86 3.23 6.06
CA TYR A 55 -1.79 3.17 4.93
C TYR A 55 -2.98 2.24 5.17
N PHE A 56 -2.77 1.18 5.95
CA PHE A 56 -3.82 0.22 6.32
C PHE A 56 -4.69 0.74 7.43
N LEU A 57 -4.07 1.31 8.48
CA LEU A 57 -4.84 1.94 9.54
C LEU A 57 -5.66 3.11 8.99
N ALA A 58 -5.11 3.86 8.01
CA ALA A 58 -5.85 4.92 7.32
C ALA A 58 -7.09 4.41 6.59
N ALA A 59 -7.02 3.23 5.97
CA ALA A 59 -8.16 2.61 5.31
C ALA A 59 -9.21 2.04 6.28
N LEU A 60 -8.83 1.81 7.53
CA LEU A 60 -9.72 1.31 8.59
C LEU A 60 -10.29 2.43 9.46
N ASP A 61 -9.53 3.50 9.67
CA ASP A 61 -9.95 4.63 10.48
C ASP A 61 -9.68 5.96 9.76
N LYS A 62 -10.69 6.40 9.03
CA LYS A 62 -10.66 7.65 8.26
C LYS A 62 -10.58 8.89 9.15
N GLU A 63 -11.05 8.81 10.39
CA GLU A 63 -11.09 9.96 11.29
C GLU A 63 -9.71 10.26 11.88
N ASN A 64 -9.06 9.24 12.45
CA ASN A 64 -7.71 9.38 13.00
C ASN A 64 -6.94 8.03 13.01
N PRO A 65 -6.21 7.70 11.95
CA PRO A 65 -5.47 6.45 11.88
C PRO A 65 -4.32 6.33 12.89
N PHE A 66 -3.93 7.42 13.51
CA PHE A 66 -2.84 7.48 14.49
C PHE A 66 -3.29 7.35 15.94
N GLN A 67 -4.61 7.37 16.23
CA GLN A 67 -5.12 7.44 17.59
C GLN A 67 -4.65 6.31 18.53
N HIS A 68 -4.30 5.16 17.96
CA HIS A 68 -3.83 3.98 18.68
C HIS A 68 -2.33 3.70 18.49
N VAL A 69 -1.64 4.47 17.66
CA VAL A 69 -0.21 4.27 17.39
C VAL A 69 0.62 4.88 18.52
N VAL A 70 1.35 4.04 19.25
CA VAL A 70 2.23 4.48 20.35
C VAL A 70 3.70 4.51 19.94
N GLY A 71 4.02 3.99 18.75
CA GLY A 71 5.36 4.03 18.18
C GLY A 71 5.38 3.38 16.79
N TRP A 72 6.32 3.75 15.96
CA TRP A 72 6.43 3.26 14.59
C TRP A 72 7.85 3.33 14.04
N ARG A 73 8.12 2.60 12.96
CA ARG A 73 9.37 2.77 12.22
C ARG A 73 9.37 4.11 11.48
N ASP A 74 10.55 4.75 11.40
CA ASP A 74 10.78 6.08 10.81
C ASP A 74 10.91 6.07 9.27
N ASP A 75 10.33 5.09 8.59
CA ASP A 75 10.49 4.92 7.14
C ASP A 75 9.50 5.73 6.30
N LEU A 76 8.30 6.07 6.82
CA LEU A 76 7.32 6.85 6.05
C LEU A 76 7.84 8.23 5.63
N PRO A 77 8.38 9.09 6.53
CA PRO A 77 8.87 10.42 6.14
C PRO A 77 10.03 10.39 5.14
N LYS A 78 10.73 9.25 5.05
CA LYS A 78 11.85 9.07 4.10
C LYS A 78 11.38 8.51 2.76
N ALA A 79 10.42 7.58 2.78
CA ALA A 79 9.99 6.85 1.60
C ALA A 79 8.81 7.51 0.87
N ASP A 80 8.01 8.33 1.56
CA ASP A 80 6.86 9.05 1.02
C ASP A 80 6.63 10.35 1.82
N PRO A 81 7.57 11.32 1.69
CA PRO A 81 7.54 12.55 2.47
C PRO A 81 6.27 13.38 2.24
N GLU A 82 5.74 13.42 1.02
CA GLU A 82 4.55 14.22 0.71
C GLU A 82 3.31 13.71 1.44
N THR A 83 3.14 12.39 1.52
CA THR A 83 2.05 11.79 2.31
C THR A 83 2.28 12.00 3.80
N TYR A 84 3.53 11.87 4.28
CA TYR A 84 3.85 12.16 5.67
C TYR A 84 3.56 13.61 6.03
N ASP A 85 3.97 14.59 5.22
CA ASP A 85 3.73 16.01 5.45
C ASP A 85 2.22 16.33 5.46
N ALA A 86 1.45 15.70 4.59
CA ALA A 86 0.00 15.83 4.57
C ALA A 86 -0.65 15.26 5.85
N TYR A 87 -0.15 14.13 6.36
CA TYR A 87 -0.57 13.59 7.66
C TYR A 87 -0.14 14.51 8.81
N LEU A 88 1.09 15.00 8.81
CA LEU A 88 1.62 15.90 9.83
C LEU A 88 0.80 17.19 9.92
N ALA A 89 0.41 17.75 8.78
CA ALA A 89 -0.43 18.95 8.73
C ALA A 89 -1.82 18.70 9.35
N LYS A 90 -2.38 17.48 9.19
CA LYS A 90 -3.69 17.13 9.73
C LYS A 90 -3.63 16.63 11.19
N TYR A 91 -2.56 15.92 11.54
CA TYR A 91 -2.36 15.26 12.82
C TYR A 91 -0.98 15.63 13.39
N PRO A 92 -0.78 16.86 13.89
CA PRO A 92 0.55 17.37 14.27
C PRO A 92 1.24 16.58 15.39
N ASP A 93 0.48 15.84 16.20
CA ASP A 93 1.03 15.03 17.28
C ASP A 93 1.84 13.81 16.79
N ILE A 94 1.74 13.43 15.51
CA ILE A 94 2.54 12.33 14.96
C ILE A 94 4.05 12.63 15.00
N ALA A 95 4.44 13.90 14.99
CA ALA A 95 5.85 14.31 15.16
C ALA A 95 6.44 13.91 16.53
N LYS A 96 5.60 13.62 17.51
CA LYS A 96 6.01 13.25 18.88
C LYS A 96 6.01 11.73 19.09
N LEU A 97 5.53 10.96 18.12
CA LEU A 97 5.50 9.50 18.23
C LEU A 97 6.92 8.94 18.32
N PRO A 98 7.20 8.06 19.29
CA PRO A 98 8.47 7.34 19.36
C PRO A 98 8.75 6.59 18.05
N THR A 99 9.98 6.71 17.55
CA THR A 99 10.40 6.05 16.34
C THR A 99 11.37 4.91 16.62
N PHE A 100 11.31 3.89 15.76
CA PHE A 100 12.17 2.71 15.80
C PHE A 100 13.00 2.62 14.52
N GLY A 101 14.13 1.96 14.61
CA GLY A 101 14.87 1.45 13.45
C GLY A 101 14.21 0.22 12.83
N GLY A 102 14.85 -0.34 11.82
CA GLY A 102 14.37 -1.52 11.11
C GLY A 102 14.73 -2.82 11.81
N MET A 103 13.88 -3.82 11.63
CA MET A 103 14.14 -5.17 12.15
C MET A 103 15.25 -5.87 11.36
N LYS A 104 15.25 -5.72 10.03
CA LYS A 104 16.21 -6.38 9.12
C LYS A 104 17.63 -5.82 9.21
N ASP A 105 17.77 -4.57 9.61
CA ASP A 105 19.08 -3.92 9.83
C ASP A 105 19.55 -4.00 11.29
N GLY A 106 18.79 -4.70 12.15
CA GLY A 106 19.13 -4.92 13.56
C GLY A 106 19.04 -3.68 14.46
N THR A 107 18.38 -2.61 13.98
CA THR A 107 18.27 -1.36 14.72
C THR A 107 16.95 -1.19 15.47
N PHE A 108 16.07 -2.19 15.44
CA PHE A 108 14.84 -2.20 16.23
C PHE A 108 15.15 -2.38 17.73
N ASN A 109 14.74 -1.40 18.54
CA ASN A 109 14.98 -1.42 19.98
C ASN A 109 13.78 -2.07 20.70
N ILE A 110 13.93 -3.35 21.09
CA ILE A 110 12.89 -4.12 21.77
C ILE A 110 12.59 -3.58 23.17
N GLU A 111 13.59 -3.04 23.89
CA GLU A 111 13.39 -2.50 25.24
C GLU A 111 12.55 -1.24 25.21
N GLN A 112 12.78 -0.37 24.23
CA GLN A 112 11.96 0.80 23.97
C GLN A 112 10.53 0.36 23.62
N ALA A 113 10.35 -0.67 22.79
CA ALA A 113 9.04 -1.17 22.41
C ALA A 113 8.25 -1.69 23.62
N VAL A 114 8.91 -2.47 24.50
CA VAL A 114 8.32 -2.97 25.74
C VAL A 114 7.94 -1.83 26.70
N ALA A 115 8.76 -0.78 26.78
CA ALA A 115 8.50 0.37 27.65
C ALA A 115 7.23 1.14 27.27
N LEU A 116 6.81 1.11 26.00
CA LEU A 116 5.58 1.71 25.50
C LEU A 116 4.33 0.89 25.81
N LYS A 117 4.47 -0.32 26.33
CA LYS A 117 3.38 -1.24 26.74
C LYS A 117 2.32 -1.39 25.64
N PRO A 118 2.70 -1.79 24.42
CA PRO A 118 1.74 -2.00 23.35
C PRO A 118 0.88 -3.23 23.61
N ASP A 119 -0.37 -3.19 23.15
CA ASP A 119 -1.27 -4.35 23.12
C ASP A 119 -0.88 -5.33 22.02
N VAL A 120 -0.23 -4.83 20.94
CA VAL A 120 0.28 -5.63 19.84
C VAL A 120 1.39 -4.88 19.08
N ILE A 121 2.34 -5.64 18.53
CA ILE A 121 3.30 -5.15 17.53
C ILE A 121 2.91 -5.77 16.18
N LEU A 122 2.62 -4.94 15.19
CA LEU A 122 2.40 -5.35 13.81
C LEU A 122 3.73 -5.36 13.06
N MET A 123 4.05 -6.46 12.38
CA MET A 123 5.29 -6.63 11.65
C MET A 123 5.01 -7.11 10.24
N ASN A 124 5.71 -6.59 9.24
CA ASN A 124 5.65 -7.15 7.90
C ASN A 124 6.33 -8.52 7.84
N ILE A 125 5.79 -9.42 7.02
CA ILE A 125 6.32 -10.79 6.87
C ILE A 125 7.77 -10.82 6.41
N ASP A 126 8.22 -9.80 5.67
CA ASP A 126 9.62 -9.68 5.21
C ASP A 126 10.63 -9.54 6.35
N ALA A 127 10.18 -9.13 7.53
CA ALA A 127 10.98 -9.08 8.75
C ALA A 127 10.98 -10.41 9.57
N LYS A 128 10.23 -11.44 9.12
CA LYS A 128 10.02 -12.67 9.87
C LYS A 128 11.34 -13.33 10.29
N THR A 129 12.22 -13.60 9.34
CA THR A 129 13.51 -14.26 9.60
C THR A 129 14.33 -13.48 10.63
N ALA A 130 14.49 -12.16 10.45
CA ALA A 130 15.24 -11.33 11.38
C ALA A 130 14.60 -11.30 12.79
N THR A 131 13.27 -11.32 12.87
CA THR A 131 12.54 -11.35 14.14
C THR A 131 12.72 -12.66 14.88
N GLU A 132 12.71 -13.79 14.16
CA GLU A 132 12.91 -15.13 14.70
C GLU A 132 14.36 -15.33 15.16
N GLU A 133 15.35 -14.96 14.33
CA GLU A 133 16.78 -15.05 14.68
C GLU A 133 17.14 -14.21 15.90
N ALA A 134 16.51 -13.05 16.08
CA ALA A 134 16.69 -12.21 17.27
C ALA A 134 15.95 -12.75 18.51
N GLY A 135 15.12 -13.80 18.36
CA GLY A 135 14.29 -14.37 19.43
C GLY A 135 13.26 -13.40 20.00
N TYR A 136 12.78 -12.47 19.18
CA TYR A 136 11.88 -11.41 19.65
C TYR A 136 10.47 -11.92 19.94
N ILE A 137 10.01 -12.95 19.25
CA ILE A 137 8.71 -13.56 19.51
C ILE A 137 8.63 -14.05 20.96
N GLU A 138 9.64 -14.83 21.39
CA GLU A 138 9.69 -15.39 22.74
C GLU A 138 9.96 -14.33 23.81
N LYS A 139 10.80 -13.33 23.50
CA LYS A 139 11.10 -12.23 24.42
C LYS A 139 9.87 -11.38 24.69
N LEU A 140 9.09 -11.05 23.67
CA LEU A 140 7.85 -10.26 23.77
C LEU A 140 6.75 -11.09 24.46
N ALA A 141 6.61 -12.37 24.12
CA ALA A 141 5.63 -13.26 24.75
C ALA A 141 5.82 -13.37 26.27
N LYS A 142 7.08 -13.38 26.77
CA LYS A 142 7.39 -13.41 28.22
C LYS A 142 6.86 -12.20 28.98
N VAL A 143 6.65 -11.07 28.29
CA VAL A 143 6.11 -9.84 28.89
C VAL A 143 4.68 -9.56 28.43
N GLY A 144 4.03 -10.54 27.79
CA GLY A 144 2.62 -10.48 27.41
C GLY A 144 2.34 -9.60 26.19
N ILE A 145 3.34 -9.28 25.34
CA ILE A 145 3.18 -8.49 24.15
C ILE A 145 3.14 -9.40 22.93
N PRO A 146 1.99 -9.56 22.24
CA PRO A 146 1.89 -10.34 21.02
C PRO A 146 2.52 -9.62 19.83
N LEU A 147 3.15 -10.38 18.92
CA LEU A 147 3.63 -9.94 17.64
C LEU A 147 2.82 -10.62 16.55
N VAL A 148 2.20 -9.84 15.66
CA VAL A 148 1.35 -10.31 14.57
C VAL A 148 1.98 -9.93 13.24
N TYR A 149 2.14 -10.92 12.34
CA TYR A 149 2.62 -10.67 10.99
C TYR A 149 1.47 -10.35 10.04
N VAL A 150 1.69 -9.30 9.24
CA VAL A 150 0.85 -8.87 8.12
C VAL A 150 1.72 -8.75 6.86
N ASP A 151 1.12 -8.72 5.67
CA ASP A 151 1.87 -8.60 4.44
C ASP A 151 1.14 -7.76 3.39
N PHE A 152 1.84 -6.78 2.89
CA PHE A 152 1.40 -5.88 1.84
C PHE A 152 2.47 -5.70 0.77
N ARG A 153 3.59 -6.42 0.91
CA ARG A 153 4.80 -6.18 0.16
C ARG A 153 5.34 -7.40 -0.57
N GLU A 154 5.44 -8.54 0.12
CA GLU A 154 6.01 -9.74 -0.48
C GLU A 154 5.02 -10.38 -1.46
N LYS A 155 3.79 -10.63 -1.01
CA LYS A 155 2.70 -11.20 -1.80
C LYS A 155 1.40 -10.43 -1.63
N PRO A 156 1.37 -9.14 -2.02
CA PRO A 156 0.24 -8.27 -1.72
C PRO A 156 -1.06 -8.74 -2.37
N MET A 157 -1.01 -9.44 -3.50
CA MET A 157 -2.22 -9.94 -4.15
C MET A 157 -2.90 -11.04 -3.34
N GLU A 158 -2.13 -11.85 -2.61
CA GLU A 158 -2.64 -12.94 -1.77
C GLU A 158 -2.95 -12.45 -0.35
N ASN A 159 -2.09 -11.60 0.21
CA ASN A 159 -2.06 -11.32 1.65
C ASN A 159 -2.73 -10.00 2.06
N THR A 160 -3.08 -9.10 1.13
CA THR A 160 -3.76 -7.84 1.49
C THR A 160 -5.10 -8.09 2.17
N GLU A 161 -5.95 -8.98 1.63
CA GLU A 161 -7.26 -9.26 2.25
C GLU A 161 -7.14 -9.91 3.62
N PRO A 162 -6.34 -10.99 3.82
CA PRO A 162 -6.11 -11.54 5.15
C PRO A 162 -5.56 -10.51 6.13
N SER A 163 -4.59 -9.69 5.70
CA SER A 163 -4.00 -8.64 6.54
C SER A 163 -5.02 -7.58 6.94
N MET A 164 -5.88 -7.15 6.02
CA MET A 164 -6.96 -6.20 6.31
C MET A 164 -7.96 -6.79 7.32
N ARG A 165 -8.33 -8.08 7.19
CA ARG A 165 -9.21 -8.76 8.17
C ARG A 165 -8.58 -8.86 9.55
N ILE A 166 -7.27 -9.22 9.61
CA ILE A 166 -6.51 -9.25 10.86
C ILE A 166 -6.55 -7.88 11.53
N MET A 167 -6.17 -6.84 10.79
CA MET A 167 -6.13 -5.48 11.33
C MET A 167 -7.53 -4.97 11.68
N GLY A 168 -8.54 -5.25 10.86
CA GLY A 168 -9.95 -4.94 11.15
C GLY A 168 -10.40 -5.55 12.48
N LYS A 169 -10.09 -6.83 12.72
CA LYS A 169 -10.41 -7.52 13.97
C LYS A 169 -9.66 -6.94 15.17
N LEU A 170 -8.36 -6.65 15.01
CA LEU A 170 -7.56 -6.05 16.07
C LEU A 170 -8.02 -4.64 16.44
N MET A 171 -8.49 -3.86 15.46
CA MET A 171 -8.94 -2.49 15.65
C MET A 171 -10.44 -2.38 15.99
N GLY A 172 -11.21 -3.49 15.99
CA GLY A 172 -12.67 -3.46 16.10
C GLY A 172 -13.36 -2.76 14.93
N LYS A 173 -12.79 -2.90 13.72
CA LYS A 173 -13.24 -2.25 12.48
C LYS A 173 -13.55 -3.28 11.38
N GLU A 174 -14.02 -4.47 11.76
CA GLU A 174 -14.25 -5.60 10.84
C GLU A 174 -15.15 -5.21 9.67
N LYS A 175 -16.22 -4.46 9.96
CA LYS A 175 -17.13 -4.00 8.90
C LYS A 175 -16.42 -3.11 7.87
N VAL A 176 -15.60 -2.18 8.35
CA VAL A 176 -14.84 -1.28 7.47
C VAL A 176 -13.83 -2.07 6.64
N ALA A 177 -13.17 -3.06 7.25
CA ALA A 177 -12.25 -3.96 6.57
C ALA A 177 -12.95 -4.72 5.44
N GLU A 178 -14.12 -5.33 5.69
CA GLU A 178 -14.88 -6.05 4.65
C GLU A 178 -15.42 -5.13 3.56
N ASP A 179 -15.89 -3.92 3.91
CA ASP A 179 -16.32 -2.91 2.93
C ASP A 179 -15.14 -2.48 2.01
N PHE A 180 -13.93 -2.33 2.57
CA PHE A 180 -12.72 -2.05 1.82
C PHE A 180 -12.30 -3.23 0.93
N ILE A 181 -12.30 -4.45 1.48
CA ILE A 181 -11.96 -5.68 0.75
C ILE A 181 -12.89 -5.86 -0.45
N LYS A 182 -14.19 -5.64 -0.23
CA LYS A 182 -15.18 -5.70 -1.32
C LYS A 182 -14.90 -4.65 -2.39
N PHE A 183 -14.61 -3.41 -2.00
CA PHE A 183 -14.29 -2.33 -2.95
C PHE A 183 -13.05 -2.67 -3.78
N ARG A 184 -12.00 -3.20 -3.13
CA ARG A 184 -10.80 -3.69 -3.80
C ARG A 184 -11.11 -4.81 -4.79
N ALA A 185 -11.85 -5.83 -4.36
CA ALA A 185 -12.19 -6.98 -5.18
C ALA A 185 -13.03 -6.58 -6.41
N ASP A 186 -14.04 -5.74 -6.22
CA ASP A 186 -14.89 -5.22 -7.30
C ASP A 186 -14.06 -4.42 -8.31
N SER A 187 -13.12 -3.59 -7.84
CA SER A 187 -12.24 -2.79 -8.69
C SER A 187 -11.29 -3.63 -9.54
N ILE A 188 -10.74 -4.72 -8.99
CA ILE A 188 -9.91 -5.68 -9.74
C ILE A 188 -10.78 -6.47 -10.74
N LYS A 189 -11.99 -6.85 -10.33
CA LYS A 189 -12.91 -7.65 -11.13
C LYS A 189 -13.30 -6.96 -12.45
N VAL A 190 -13.44 -5.65 -12.46
CA VAL A 190 -13.69 -4.88 -13.70
C VAL A 190 -12.62 -5.16 -14.77
N VAL A 191 -11.35 -5.26 -14.35
CA VAL A 191 -10.24 -5.55 -15.24
C VAL A 191 -10.24 -7.02 -15.65
N THR A 192 -10.29 -7.93 -14.69
CA THR A 192 -10.16 -9.37 -14.97
C THR A 192 -11.29 -9.95 -15.77
N ASP A 193 -12.54 -9.53 -15.53
CA ASP A 193 -13.70 -9.99 -16.31
C ASP A 193 -13.58 -9.57 -17.77
N LYS A 194 -13.16 -8.33 -18.02
CA LYS A 194 -13.03 -7.81 -19.38
C LYS A 194 -11.90 -8.50 -20.15
N LEU A 195 -10.75 -8.73 -19.49
CA LEU A 195 -9.65 -9.50 -20.06
C LEU A 195 -10.03 -10.95 -20.34
N ALA A 196 -10.80 -11.59 -19.45
CA ALA A 196 -11.27 -12.97 -19.64
C ALA A 196 -12.23 -13.10 -20.82
N ALA A 197 -13.08 -12.08 -21.06
CA ALA A 197 -14.03 -12.05 -22.17
C ALA A 197 -13.34 -11.82 -23.51
N GLU A 198 -12.44 -10.84 -23.61
CA GLU A 198 -11.87 -10.36 -24.86
C GLU A 198 -10.55 -11.07 -25.24
N LYS A 199 -9.83 -11.63 -24.26
CA LYS A 199 -8.58 -12.37 -24.41
C LYS A 199 -7.55 -11.65 -25.33
N PRO A 200 -7.23 -10.38 -25.05
CA PRO A 200 -6.28 -9.64 -25.87
C PRO A 200 -4.88 -10.28 -25.82
N LYS A 201 -4.06 -9.96 -26.82
CA LYS A 201 -2.64 -10.35 -26.77
C LYS A 201 -1.97 -9.63 -25.61
N ALA A 202 -1.29 -10.37 -24.73
CA ALA A 202 -0.54 -9.82 -23.61
C ALA A 202 0.74 -9.10 -24.09
N PRO A 203 0.89 -7.78 -23.89
CA PRO A 203 2.14 -7.09 -24.18
C PRO A 203 3.24 -7.52 -23.20
N VAL A 204 4.49 -7.53 -23.66
CA VAL A 204 5.67 -7.76 -22.81
C VAL A 204 5.99 -6.47 -22.07
N VAL A 205 6.12 -6.55 -20.76
CA VAL A 205 6.32 -5.39 -19.87
C VAL A 205 7.61 -5.53 -19.09
N PHE A 206 8.46 -4.52 -19.11
CA PHE A 206 9.52 -4.34 -18.14
C PHE A 206 9.06 -3.38 -17.04
N VAL A 207 9.16 -3.82 -15.78
CA VAL A 207 8.89 -2.95 -14.63
C VAL A 207 10.22 -2.57 -14.00
N GLU A 208 10.63 -1.32 -14.14
CA GLU A 208 11.79 -0.80 -13.44
C GLU A 208 11.40 -0.39 -12.01
N ARG A 209 11.95 -1.09 -11.04
CA ARG A 209 11.74 -0.78 -9.62
C ARG A 209 12.62 0.38 -9.21
N ALA A 210 12.00 1.42 -8.65
CA ALA A 210 12.70 2.59 -8.13
C ALA A 210 13.62 3.25 -9.18
N GLY A 211 13.06 3.58 -10.37
CA GLY A 211 13.84 4.14 -11.46
C GLY A 211 14.51 5.45 -11.10
N GLY A 212 15.83 5.53 -11.35
CA GLY A 212 16.66 6.69 -11.01
C GLY A 212 17.06 6.78 -9.54
N TYR A 213 16.74 5.76 -8.72
CA TYR A 213 17.27 5.64 -7.35
C TYR A 213 18.78 5.29 -7.36
N SER A 214 19.23 4.56 -8.37
CA SER A 214 20.61 4.24 -8.65
C SER A 214 20.94 4.64 -10.07
N ASP A 215 22.19 5.01 -10.33
CA ASP A 215 22.69 5.23 -11.70
C ASP A 215 22.65 3.95 -12.51
N ASP A 216 22.84 2.80 -11.84
CA ASP A 216 22.75 1.50 -12.45
C ASP A 216 21.27 1.13 -12.70
N CYS A 217 20.95 0.75 -13.93
CA CYS A 217 19.77 -0.02 -14.26
C CYS A 217 20.02 -1.49 -13.86
N CYS A 218 19.14 -2.40 -13.56
CA CYS A 218 17.72 -2.32 -13.70
C CYS A 218 17.10 -3.20 -12.59
N MET A 219 16.86 -2.62 -11.44
CA MET A 219 16.08 -3.31 -10.42
C MET A 219 14.68 -3.59 -10.96
N SER A 220 14.09 -4.73 -10.60
CA SER A 220 12.76 -5.12 -11.08
C SER A 220 12.01 -5.99 -10.07
N PHE A 221 10.81 -6.40 -10.45
CA PHE A 221 9.94 -7.31 -9.71
C PHE A 221 9.85 -8.65 -10.45
N GLY A 222 9.98 -9.75 -9.70
CA GLY A 222 9.75 -11.10 -10.21
C GLY A 222 8.27 -11.43 -10.39
N SER A 223 7.87 -12.65 -10.03
CA SER A 223 6.48 -13.12 -10.21
C SER A 223 5.45 -12.51 -9.26
N GLU A 224 5.89 -11.81 -8.22
CA GLU A 224 5.04 -11.21 -7.20
C GLU A 224 4.97 -9.69 -7.33
N ASN A 225 4.15 -9.04 -6.49
CA ASN A 225 4.04 -7.60 -6.37
C ASN A 225 3.69 -6.92 -7.72
N PHE A 226 4.45 -5.94 -8.18
CA PHE A 226 4.20 -5.28 -9.48
C PHE A 226 4.25 -6.25 -10.66
N GLY A 227 5.10 -7.29 -10.60
CA GLY A 227 5.08 -8.32 -11.62
C GLY A 227 3.72 -9.02 -11.71
N LYS A 228 3.13 -9.35 -10.57
CA LYS A 228 1.78 -9.93 -10.48
C LYS A 228 0.68 -8.94 -10.89
N MET A 229 0.83 -7.66 -10.53
CA MET A 229 -0.12 -6.62 -10.97
C MET A 229 -0.14 -6.48 -12.50
N VAL A 230 1.03 -6.53 -13.15
CA VAL A 230 1.14 -6.56 -14.62
C VAL A 230 0.40 -7.75 -15.22
N GLU A 231 0.55 -8.96 -14.65
CA GLU A 231 -0.14 -10.15 -15.14
C GLU A 231 -1.67 -10.05 -14.96
N ILE A 232 -2.13 -9.56 -13.81
CA ILE A 232 -3.57 -9.32 -13.56
C ILE A 232 -4.13 -8.27 -14.51
N ALA A 233 -3.32 -7.26 -14.88
CA ALA A 233 -3.66 -6.24 -15.85
C ALA A 233 -3.60 -6.68 -17.32
N GLY A 234 -3.29 -7.96 -17.58
CA GLY A 234 -3.27 -8.55 -18.92
C GLY A 234 -1.93 -8.43 -19.66
N GLY A 235 -0.84 -8.10 -18.96
CA GLY A 235 0.52 -8.07 -19.50
C GLY A 235 1.29 -9.35 -19.20
N LYS A 236 2.51 -9.41 -19.74
CA LYS A 236 3.53 -10.43 -19.46
C LYS A 236 4.73 -9.76 -18.83
N ASN A 237 4.97 -9.98 -17.55
CA ASN A 237 6.17 -9.48 -16.89
C ASN A 237 7.42 -10.19 -17.46
N MET A 238 8.34 -9.43 -18.09
CA MET A 238 9.55 -10.01 -18.68
C MET A 238 10.53 -10.59 -17.66
N ALA A 239 10.50 -10.07 -16.43
CA ALA A 239 11.37 -10.54 -15.35
C ALA A 239 10.87 -11.83 -14.69
N ASN A 240 9.68 -12.31 -15.05
CA ASN A 240 9.14 -13.56 -14.55
C ASN A 240 10.01 -14.75 -15.03
N GLY A 241 10.49 -15.56 -14.08
CA GLY A 241 11.45 -16.64 -14.33
C GLY A 241 12.93 -16.20 -14.40
N ILE A 242 13.22 -14.90 -14.44
CA ILE A 242 14.59 -14.34 -14.34
C ILE A 242 14.92 -14.03 -12.88
N ILE A 243 13.96 -13.37 -12.17
CA ILE A 243 14.11 -13.01 -10.78
C ILE A 243 13.44 -14.09 -9.91
N PRO A 244 14.20 -14.82 -9.09
CA PRO A 244 13.62 -15.75 -8.11
C PRO A 244 13.06 -14.97 -6.92
N GLY A 245 11.74 -14.88 -6.81
CA GLY A 245 11.06 -14.16 -5.71
C GLY A 245 10.50 -12.81 -6.13
N THR A 246 10.37 -11.91 -5.16
CA THR A 246 9.64 -10.65 -5.35
C THR A 246 10.51 -9.56 -5.97
N PHE A 247 11.77 -9.45 -5.54
CA PHE A 247 12.67 -8.36 -5.94
C PHE A 247 14.01 -8.89 -6.44
N GLY A 248 14.57 -8.23 -7.46
CA GLY A 248 15.89 -8.54 -7.98
C GLY A 248 16.36 -7.54 -9.04
N THR A 249 17.38 -7.92 -9.78
CA THR A 249 17.95 -7.12 -10.87
C THR A 249 17.94 -7.93 -12.15
N VAL A 250 17.58 -7.27 -13.24
CA VAL A 250 17.65 -7.82 -14.62
C VAL A 250 18.90 -7.25 -15.30
N ASN A 251 19.62 -8.08 -16.03
CA ASN A 251 20.73 -7.58 -16.83
C ASN A 251 20.21 -6.68 -17.96
N PRO A 252 20.80 -5.49 -18.19
CA PRO A 252 20.41 -4.58 -19.27
C PRO A 252 20.32 -5.25 -20.65
N GLU A 253 21.23 -6.17 -20.97
CA GLU A 253 21.22 -6.91 -22.24
C GLU A 253 19.96 -7.78 -22.39
N GLN A 254 19.40 -8.30 -21.29
CA GLN A 254 18.14 -9.04 -21.31
C GLN A 254 16.94 -8.15 -21.64
N ILE A 255 16.97 -6.87 -21.26
CA ILE A 255 15.93 -5.90 -21.60
C ILE A 255 15.96 -5.62 -23.09
N ILE A 256 17.15 -5.36 -23.64
CA ILE A 256 17.35 -5.14 -25.08
C ILE A 256 16.91 -6.37 -25.88
N ALA A 257 17.33 -7.56 -25.45
CA ALA A 257 16.98 -8.82 -26.12
C ALA A 257 15.49 -9.16 -26.05
N SER A 258 14.84 -8.86 -24.91
CA SER A 258 13.40 -9.05 -24.71
C SER A 258 12.57 -8.04 -25.50
N ASN A 259 13.13 -6.86 -25.77
CA ASN A 259 12.51 -5.77 -26.50
C ASN A 259 11.05 -5.51 -26.05
N PRO A 260 10.82 -5.11 -24.79
CA PRO A 260 9.48 -4.99 -24.24
C PRO A 260 8.59 -4.01 -25.00
N ASP A 261 7.29 -4.33 -25.04
CA ASP A 261 6.25 -3.47 -25.63
C ASP A 261 5.94 -2.24 -24.74
N GLN A 262 6.15 -2.38 -23.42
CA GLN A 262 5.86 -1.35 -22.42
C GLN A 262 6.98 -1.32 -21.37
N ILE A 263 7.28 -0.12 -20.86
CA ILE A 263 8.12 0.09 -19.69
C ILE A 263 7.32 0.81 -18.61
N ILE A 264 7.30 0.28 -17.40
CA ILE A 264 6.67 0.91 -16.23
C ILE A 264 7.77 1.19 -15.21
N VAL A 265 8.00 2.46 -14.90
CA VAL A 265 8.96 2.91 -13.89
C VAL A 265 8.22 3.17 -12.60
N THR A 266 8.57 2.49 -11.50
CA THR A 266 8.03 2.86 -10.20
C THR A 266 8.85 4.02 -9.63
N GLY A 267 8.19 5.10 -9.23
CA GLY A 267 8.80 6.36 -8.81
C GLY A 267 8.31 6.87 -7.46
N GLY A 268 9.04 7.82 -6.90
CA GLY A 268 8.74 8.49 -5.64
C GLY A 268 9.73 9.59 -5.34
N MET A 269 9.49 10.37 -4.29
CA MET A 269 10.40 11.41 -3.82
C MET A 269 11.42 10.79 -2.87
N TRP A 270 12.66 10.62 -3.33
CA TRP A 270 13.70 9.91 -2.57
C TRP A 270 14.88 10.81 -2.20
N GLU A 271 14.63 12.09 -2.01
CA GLU A 271 15.65 13.06 -1.62
C GLU A 271 16.39 12.65 -0.34
N ALA A 272 15.67 12.01 0.61
CA ALA A 272 16.26 11.52 1.86
C ALA A 272 17.26 10.36 1.68
N PHE A 273 17.15 9.61 0.57
CA PHE A 273 18.03 8.47 0.27
C PHE A 273 19.07 8.79 -0.79
N VAL A 274 18.68 9.55 -1.80
CA VAL A 274 19.52 9.91 -2.96
C VAL A 274 19.31 11.39 -3.25
N PRO A 275 20.00 12.28 -2.50
CA PRO A 275 19.86 13.73 -2.71
C PRO A 275 20.23 14.15 -4.14
N GLY A 276 19.35 14.90 -4.79
CA GLY A 276 19.53 15.35 -6.17
C GLY A 276 19.54 14.23 -7.22
N GLY A 277 19.07 13.03 -6.88
CA GLY A 277 19.06 11.86 -7.78
C GLY A 277 18.13 12.00 -9.00
N ALA A 278 18.32 11.09 -9.96
CA ALA A 278 17.55 11.06 -11.19
C ALA A 278 16.17 10.38 -11.03
N TRP A 279 15.71 10.15 -9.81
CA TRP A 279 14.45 9.50 -9.51
C TRP A 279 13.23 10.27 -10.07
N VAL A 280 12.23 9.53 -10.52
CA VAL A 280 10.97 10.08 -11.03
C VAL A 280 10.03 10.34 -9.86
N GLY A 281 9.82 11.60 -9.53
CA GLY A 281 8.96 12.02 -8.42
C GLY A 281 7.48 11.89 -8.77
N VAL A 282 6.86 10.78 -8.42
CA VAL A 282 5.41 10.58 -8.49
C VAL A 282 4.89 10.17 -7.11
N GLY A 283 3.70 10.66 -6.75
CA GLY A 283 3.09 10.44 -5.45
C GLY A 283 2.03 11.48 -5.13
N TYR A 284 1.73 11.66 -3.85
CA TYR A 284 0.66 12.52 -3.38
C TYR A 284 0.93 14.01 -3.66
N GLY A 285 0.30 14.55 -4.73
CA GLY A 285 0.46 15.95 -5.12
C GLY A 285 1.76 16.28 -5.85
N ALA A 286 2.46 15.27 -6.40
CA ALA A 286 3.69 15.46 -7.15
C ALA A 286 3.50 16.27 -8.44
N ASP A 287 4.54 16.99 -8.87
CA ASP A 287 4.54 17.71 -10.15
C ASP A 287 4.73 16.74 -11.31
N VAL A 288 3.62 16.44 -11.99
CA VAL A 288 3.61 15.50 -13.13
C VAL A 288 4.44 16.01 -14.33
N LYS A 289 4.67 17.35 -14.45
CA LYS A 289 5.50 17.89 -15.53
C LYS A 289 6.97 17.62 -15.27
N GLU A 290 7.43 17.85 -14.04
CA GLU A 290 8.79 17.52 -13.64
C GLU A 290 9.02 16.00 -13.72
N ALA A 291 8.09 15.21 -13.21
CA ALA A 291 8.15 13.75 -13.29
C ALA A 291 8.27 13.26 -14.75
N LYS A 292 7.54 13.88 -15.69
CA LYS A 292 7.62 13.55 -17.13
C LYS A 292 9.00 13.85 -17.72
N VAL A 293 9.61 14.98 -17.38
CA VAL A 293 10.97 15.33 -17.80
C VAL A 293 11.99 14.32 -17.29
N LYS A 294 11.93 13.95 -16.02
CA LYS A 294 12.81 12.95 -15.42
C LYS A 294 12.59 11.56 -16.01
N LEU A 295 11.35 11.17 -16.25
CA LEU A 295 11.02 9.90 -16.92
C LEU A 295 11.61 9.85 -18.33
N GLU A 296 11.51 10.92 -19.12
CA GLU A 296 12.11 11.00 -20.44
C GLU A 296 13.64 10.93 -20.36
N ALA A 297 14.26 11.53 -19.35
CA ALA A 297 15.71 11.43 -19.17
C ALA A 297 16.17 9.98 -18.88
N LEU A 298 15.40 9.21 -18.10
CA LEU A 298 15.72 7.80 -17.84
C LEU A 298 15.72 6.94 -19.10
N THR A 299 14.90 7.25 -20.11
CA THR A 299 14.86 6.48 -21.37
C THR A 299 16.15 6.59 -22.20
N LYS A 300 17.02 7.57 -21.91
CA LYS A 300 18.29 7.79 -22.61
C LYS A 300 19.43 6.92 -22.11
N ARG A 301 19.19 6.11 -21.08
CA ARG A 301 20.20 5.19 -20.55
C ARG A 301 20.52 4.08 -21.55
N PRO A 302 21.78 3.57 -21.58
CA PRO A 302 22.20 2.54 -22.55
C PRO A 302 21.31 1.29 -22.55
N ALA A 303 20.78 0.90 -21.39
CA ALA A 303 19.87 -0.24 -21.22
C ALA A 303 18.58 -0.17 -22.06
N PHE A 304 18.21 1.02 -22.54
CA PHE A 304 16.97 1.28 -23.29
C PHE A 304 17.23 1.67 -24.74
N THR A 305 18.48 1.59 -25.21
CA THR A 305 18.83 1.94 -26.59
C THR A 305 18.18 0.95 -27.56
N GLY A 306 17.38 1.46 -28.51
CA GLY A 306 16.69 0.66 -29.52
C GLY A 306 15.55 -0.20 -28.98
N VAL A 307 15.09 0.04 -27.74
CA VAL A 307 13.95 -0.67 -27.18
C VAL A 307 12.64 -0.10 -27.71
N LYS A 308 11.79 -0.95 -28.25
CA LYS A 308 10.50 -0.61 -28.87
C LYS A 308 9.64 0.30 -28.00
N ALA A 309 9.51 -0.01 -26.70
CA ALA A 309 8.72 0.78 -25.78
C ALA A 309 9.17 2.25 -25.71
N VAL A 310 10.48 2.51 -25.83
CA VAL A 310 11.04 3.87 -25.85
C VAL A 310 10.75 4.58 -27.18
N GLU A 311 10.95 3.89 -28.29
CA GLU A 311 10.71 4.44 -29.64
C GLU A 311 9.22 4.81 -29.83
N GLU A 312 8.33 3.98 -29.30
CA GLU A 312 6.86 4.18 -29.36
C GLU A 312 6.31 5.01 -28.19
N LYS A 313 7.17 5.55 -27.31
CA LYS A 313 6.81 6.29 -26.10
C LYS A 313 5.86 5.56 -25.14
N GLN A 314 5.91 4.23 -25.15
CA GLN A 314 5.16 3.37 -24.25
C GLN A 314 5.91 3.22 -22.92
N VAL A 315 6.23 4.37 -22.30
CA VAL A 315 6.98 4.45 -21.04
C VAL A 315 6.16 5.24 -20.05
N HIS A 316 5.92 4.65 -18.89
CA HIS A 316 5.03 5.17 -17.88
C HIS A 316 5.72 5.21 -16.52
N ALA A 317 5.34 6.14 -15.66
CA ALA A 317 5.75 6.12 -14.26
C ALA A 317 4.52 5.98 -13.35
N ILE A 318 4.69 5.24 -12.28
CA ILE A 318 3.66 4.93 -11.30
C ILE A 318 4.23 5.05 -9.88
N TRP A 319 3.42 5.53 -8.96
CA TRP A 319 3.81 5.69 -7.55
C TRP A 319 4.32 4.38 -6.95
N HIS A 320 5.53 4.41 -6.46
CA HIS A 320 6.23 3.23 -5.95
C HIS A 320 5.49 2.59 -4.77
N GLN A 321 4.86 3.39 -3.91
CA GLN A 321 4.24 2.86 -2.70
C GLN A 321 3.06 1.92 -2.93
N PHE A 322 2.51 1.83 -4.16
CA PHE A 322 1.57 0.74 -4.49
C PHE A 322 2.15 -0.65 -4.23
N TYR A 323 3.49 -0.78 -4.14
CA TYR A 323 4.15 -2.04 -3.80
C TYR A 323 3.99 -2.43 -2.33
N ASN A 324 3.61 -1.49 -1.45
CA ASN A 324 3.59 -1.67 0.00
C ASN A 324 2.43 -0.91 0.67
N ASN A 325 1.26 -0.96 0.06
CA ASN A 325 0.01 -0.42 0.61
C ASN A 325 -1.19 -1.24 0.09
N PRO A 326 -2.41 -1.06 0.60
CA PRO A 326 -3.58 -1.84 0.17
C PRO A 326 -4.24 -1.35 -1.12
N TYR A 327 -3.67 -0.35 -1.81
CA TYR A 327 -4.30 0.35 -2.94
C TYR A 327 -3.90 -0.22 -4.31
N GLN A 328 -3.28 -1.39 -4.36
CA GLN A 328 -2.76 -2.03 -5.60
C GLN A 328 -3.80 -2.15 -6.71
N PHE A 329 -5.10 -2.22 -6.37
CA PHE A 329 -6.17 -2.31 -7.36
C PHE A 329 -6.24 -1.08 -8.27
N VAL A 330 -5.85 0.11 -7.77
CA VAL A 330 -5.76 1.33 -8.59
C VAL A 330 -4.60 1.20 -9.58
N ALA A 331 -3.45 0.70 -9.12
CA ALA A 331 -2.31 0.42 -10.01
C ALA A 331 -2.66 -0.61 -11.09
N ILE A 332 -3.38 -1.68 -10.75
CA ILE A 332 -3.84 -2.70 -11.70
C ILE A 332 -4.72 -2.07 -12.78
N GLN A 333 -5.67 -1.21 -12.40
CA GLN A 333 -6.55 -0.51 -13.34
C GLN A 333 -5.76 0.41 -14.28
N GLU A 334 -4.81 1.18 -13.75
CA GLU A 334 -3.99 2.09 -14.57
C GLU A 334 -3.08 1.31 -15.51
N ILE A 335 -2.43 0.26 -15.03
CA ILE A 335 -1.61 -0.64 -15.85
C ILE A 335 -2.46 -1.27 -16.97
N ALA A 336 -3.66 -1.77 -16.66
CA ALA A 336 -4.57 -2.34 -17.66
C ALA A 336 -4.94 -1.33 -18.76
N LYS A 337 -5.16 -0.08 -18.40
CA LYS A 337 -5.44 1.01 -19.35
C LYS A 337 -4.24 1.31 -20.24
N TRP A 338 -3.02 1.30 -19.71
CA TRP A 338 -1.81 1.46 -20.50
C TRP A 338 -1.58 0.30 -21.46
N LEU A 339 -1.79 -0.93 -20.99
CA LEU A 339 -1.53 -2.15 -21.79
C LEU A 339 -2.58 -2.37 -22.87
N HIS A 340 -3.83 -2.00 -22.62
CA HIS A 340 -4.98 -2.26 -23.49
C HIS A 340 -5.89 -1.02 -23.61
N PRO A 341 -5.40 0.11 -24.16
CA PRO A 341 -6.12 1.40 -24.13
C PRO A 341 -7.48 1.34 -24.82
N ASP A 342 -7.61 0.64 -25.94
CA ASP A 342 -8.89 0.51 -26.66
C ASP A 342 -9.92 -0.30 -25.84
N LEU A 343 -9.45 -1.32 -25.13
CA LEU A 343 -10.28 -2.19 -24.30
C LEU A 343 -10.76 -1.46 -23.05
N PHE A 344 -9.92 -0.65 -22.44
CA PHE A 344 -10.19 0.06 -21.18
C PHE A 344 -10.40 1.58 -21.36
N LYS A 345 -10.86 2.03 -22.54
CA LYS A 345 -11.09 3.46 -22.83
C LYS A 345 -12.05 4.11 -21.81
N ASP A 346 -13.05 3.36 -21.32
CA ASP A 346 -14.05 3.83 -20.37
C ASP A 346 -13.65 3.60 -18.89
N LEU A 347 -12.50 2.98 -18.63
CA LEU A 347 -12.00 2.78 -17.28
C LEU A 347 -11.32 4.06 -16.79
N ASP A 348 -11.69 4.52 -15.61
CA ASP A 348 -11.12 5.69 -14.95
C ASP A 348 -10.48 5.32 -13.61
N PRO A 349 -9.20 4.95 -13.60
CA PRO A 349 -8.46 4.63 -12.37
C PRO A 349 -8.36 5.81 -11.41
N GLU A 350 -8.33 7.05 -11.94
CA GLU A 350 -8.32 8.24 -11.12
C GLU A 350 -9.65 8.44 -10.37
N ALA A 351 -10.78 8.17 -11.02
CA ALA A 351 -12.09 8.18 -10.35
C ALA A 351 -12.17 7.11 -9.25
N THR A 352 -11.64 5.91 -9.51
CA THR A 352 -11.53 4.85 -8.48
C THR A 352 -10.68 5.31 -7.30
N PHE A 353 -9.56 6.00 -7.55
CA PHE A 353 -8.69 6.50 -6.48
C PHE A 353 -9.35 7.65 -5.70
N LYS A 354 -10.05 8.55 -6.37
CA LYS A 354 -10.88 9.59 -5.72
C LYS A 354 -11.94 8.98 -4.82
N GLU A 355 -12.61 7.93 -5.29
CA GLU A 355 -13.60 7.19 -4.47
C GLU A 355 -12.96 6.53 -3.25
N LEU A 356 -11.78 5.90 -3.40
CA LEU A 356 -11.01 5.35 -2.29
C LEU A 356 -10.74 6.43 -1.22
N HIS A 357 -10.21 7.58 -1.61
CA HIS A 357 -9.96 8.70 -0.70
C HIS A 357 -11.23 9.20 -0.04
N ALA A 358 -12.31 9.36 -0.81
CA ALA A 358 -13.58 9.86 -0.29
C ALA A 358 -14.22 8.90 0.73
N ARG A 359 -14.10 7.60 0.53
CA ARG A 359 -14.76 6.59 1.37
C ARG A 359 -13.93 6.17 2.57
N PHE A 360 -12.65 5.96 2.39
CA PHE A 360 -11.81 5.23 3.34
C PHE A 360 -10.63 6.04 3.90
N LEU A 361 -10.10 7.03 3.16
CA LEU A 361 -8.87 7.67 3.57
C LEU A 361 -9.08 9.04 4.24
N PRO A 362 -8.23 9.39 5.22
CA PRO A 362 -8.34 10.67 5.94
C PRO A 362 -7.89 11.88 5.12
N LEU A 363 -7.02 11.68 4.12
CA LEU A 363 -6.53 12.75 3.26
C LEU A 363 -7.40 12.88 2.02
N PRO A 364 -7.67 14.10 1.52
CA PRO A 364 -8.34 14.30 0.24
C PRO A 364 -7.44 13.76 -0.90
N TYR A 365 -8.05 13.36 -2.01
CA TYR A 365 -7.28 12.99 -3.19
C TYR A 365 -6.49 14.19 -3.74
N LYS A 366 -5.26 13.94 -4.18
CA LYS A 366 -4.46 14.84 -5.02
C LYS A 366 -3.91 14.06 -6.21
N GLN A 367 -3.70 14.74 -7.33
CA GLN A 367 -3.04 14.16 -8.50
C GLN A 367 -1.55 13.94 -8.24
N GLY A 368 -0.86 13.23 -9.14
CA GLY A 368 0.59 13.08 -9.12
C GLY A 368 1.09 11.64 -9.09
N PHE A 369 0.20 10.65 -9.10
CA PHE A 369 0.57 9.23 -8.92
C PHE A 369 0.97 8.52 -10.21
N PHE A 370 0.64 9.09 -11.37
CA PHE A 370 0.82 8.47 -12.69
C PHE A 370 1.34 9.49 -13.70
N VAL A 371 2.25 9.06 -14.56
CA VAL A 371 2.78 9.84 -15.68
C VAL A 371 3.01 8.93 -16.88
N SER A 372 2.72 9.42 -18.08
CA SER A 372 2.98 8.71 -19.34
C SER A 372 3.74 9.60 -20.30
N LEU A 373 4.72 9.04 -21.05
CA LEU A 373 5.36 9.70 -22.18
C LEU A 373 4.49 9.64 -23.45
N LYS A 374 3.57 8.68 -23.54
CA LYS A 374 2.57 8.64 -24.58
C LYS A 374 1.70 9.90 -24.44
N GLY A 375 1.51 10.64 -25.51
CA GLY A 375 0.57 11.76 -25.53
C GLY A 375 -0.85 11.27 -25.19
N GLU A 376 -1.64 12.13 -24.52
CA GLU A 376 -3.07 11.92 -24.35
C GLU A 376 -3.78 11.83 -25.70
#